data_9d16a2dce82d0afa4e5bdc869f4272bc
#
_entry.id   9d16a2dce82d0afa4e5bdc869f4272bc
#
_cell.length_a   1.000
_cell.length_b   1.000
_cell.length_c   1.000
_cell.angle_alpha   90.00
_cell.angle_beta   90.00
_cell.angle_gamma   90.00
#
_symmetry.space_group_name_H-M   'P 1'
#
loop_
_entity.id
_entity.type
_entity.pdbx_description
1 polymer ?
#
loop_
_entity_poly.entity_id
_entity_poly.type
_entity_poly.pdbx_seq_one_letter_code
_entity_poly.pdbx_strand_id
1 'polypeptide(L)'
;MRYSPTLLDHFLNPRNAGLMREPDGTGVDEYEGCGDLARFFLRVRDGRVTEVRSQTYGCGPTIAAASAASEKVVDRPVEELLSLKAQEVEDAVEGLPEDRKHAADVVAGALRAAALDALRRREGEA
;
A
#
# COMPACT_ATOMS: atom_id res chain seq x y z
N MET A 1 10.94 3.37 22.84
CA MET A 1 10.34 2.34 22.03
C MET A 1 10.61 2.58 20.56
N ARG A 2 10.99 1.54 19.84
CA ARG A 2 11.37 1.68 18.43
C ARG A 2 10.18 1.96 17.51
N TYR A 3 8.99 1.55 17.92
CA TYR A 3 7.79 1.68 17.09
C TYR A 3 6.84 2.72 17.68
N SER A 4 6.25 3.54 16.79
CA SER A 4 5.24 4.50 17.22
C SER A 4 3.98 3.76 17.68
N PRO A 5 3.16 4.40 18.52
CA PRO A 5 1.87 3.82 18.88
C PRO A 5 0.98 3.54 17.66
N THR A 6 1.04 4.41 16.65
CA THR A 6 0.28 4.23 15.41
C THR A 6 0.74 3.00 14.66
N LEU A 7 2.07 2.78 14.56
CA LEU A 7 2.60 1.60 13.91
C LEU A 7 2.14 0.35 14.63
N LEU A 8 2.22 0.33 15.96
CA LEU A 8 1.80 -0.82 16.75
C LEU A 8 0.32 -1.13 16.57
N ASP A 9 -0.53 -0.09 16.53
CA ASP A 9 -1.96 -0.27 16.31
C ASP A 9 -2.22 -0.94 14.95
N HIS A 10 -1.58 -0.46 13.90
CA HIS A 10 -1.75 -1.03 12.55
C HIS A 10 -1.20 -2.45 12.45
N PHE A 11 -0.13 -2.74 13.18
CA PHE A 11 0.41 -4.10 13.20
C PHE A 11 -0.53 -5.07 13.94
N LEU A 12 -1.06 -4.64 15.08
CA LEU A 12 -1.94 -5.49 15.88
C LEU A 12 -3.35 -5.61 15.30
N ASN A 13 -3.80 -4.58 14.59
CA ASN A 13 -5.13 -4.51 14.00
C ASN A 13 -5.05 -4.08 12.53
N PRO A 14 -4.48 -4.93 11.66
CA PRO A 14 -4.33 -4.54 10.24
C PRO A 14 -5.68 -4.33 9.58
N ARG A 15 -5.79 -3.23 8.82
CA ARG A 15 -7.00 -2.86 8.10
C ARG A 15 -6.84 -3.25 6.64
N ASN A 16 -7.97 -3.64 6.03
CA ASN A 16 -8.02 -3.90 4.60
C ASN A 16 -7.10 -5.02 4.13
N ALA A 17 -6.79 -5.96 5.02
CA ALA A 17 -5.99 -7.14 4.65
C ALA A 17 -6.88 -8.15 3.95
N GLY A 18 -6.33 -8.82 2.92
CA GLY A 18 -7.02 -9.89 2.24
C GLY A 18 -7.03 -9.72 0.73
N LEU A 19 -7.83 -10.54 0.09
CA LEU A 19 -8.00 -10.57 -1.36
C LEU A 19 -9.16 -9.70 -1.80
N MET A 20 -9.17 -9.32 -3.08
CA MET A 20 -10.27 -8.60 -3.68
C MET A 20 -10.69 -9.36 -4.94
N ARG A 21 -12.00 -9.59 -5.08
CA ARG A 21 -12.53 -10.23 -6.27
C ARG A 21 -12.55 -9.22 -7.42
N GLU A 22 -12.00 -9.62 -8.56
CA GLU A 22 -11.99 -8.83 -9.78
C GLU A 22 -11.52 -7.39 -9.54
N PRO A 23 -10.28 -7.20 -9.06
CA PRO A 23 -9.79 -5.85 -8.81
C PRO A 23 -9.62 -5.06 -10.11
N ASP A 24 -9.76 -3.75 -10.02
CA ASP A 24 -9.51 -2.87 -11.16
C ASP A 24 -8.01 -2.65 -11.38
N GLY A 25 -7.21 -2.80 -10.36
CA GLY A 25 -5.75 -2.73 -10.47
C GLY A 25 -5.08 -3.58 -9.40
N THR A 26 -3.98 -4.21 -9.77
CA THR A 26 -3.17 -5.03 -8.87
C THR A 26 -1.70 -4.64 -9.03
N GLY A 27 -1.01 -4.45 -7.91
CA GLY A 27 0.41 -4.12 -7.93
C GLY A 27 1.17 -4.87 -6.86
N VAL A 28 2.41 -5.20 -7.17
CA VAL A 28 3.30 -5.93 -6.28
C VAL A 28 4.66 -5.25 -6.27
N ASP A 29 5.26 -5.19 -5.09
CA ASP A 29 6.67 -4.83 -4.98
C ASP A 29 7.29 -5.65 -3.88
N GLU A 30 8.60 -5.86 -3.94
CA GLU A 30 9.31 -6.64 -2.93
C GLU A 30 10.68 -6.05 -2.65
N TYR A 31 11.18 -6.32 -1.46
CA TYR A 31 12.53 -5.94 -1.07
C TYR A 31 13.38 -7.21 -0.96
N GLU A 32 14.25 -7.41 -1.93
CA GLU A 32 15.03 -8.63 -2.04
C GLU A 32 15.89 -8.94 -0.82
N GLY A 33 16.42 -7.89 -0.19
CA GLY A 33 17.29 -8.06 0.95
C GLY A 33 16.66 -8.72 2.16
N CYS A 34 15.35 -8.52 2.36
CA CYS A 34 14.64 -9.03 3.53
C CYS A 34 13.49 -9.96 3.19
N GLY A 35 13.19 -10.14 1.90
CA GLY A 35 12.06 -10.95 1.49
C GLY A 35 10.70 -10.32 1.75
N ASP A 36 10.66 -9.04 2.09
CA ASP A 36 9.39 -8.33 2.28
C ASP A 36 8.71 -8.18 0.93
N LEU A 37 7.40 -8.42 0.92
CA LEU A 37 6.59 -8.29 -0.29
C LEU A 37 5.25 -7.65 0.08
N ALA A 38 4.79 -6.72 -0.75
CA ALA A 38 3.46 -6.14 -0.62
C ALA A 38 2.72 -6.29 -1.95
N ARG A 39 1.47 -6.70 -1.86
CA ARG A 39 0.57 -6.77 -3.00
C ARG A 39 -0.68 -5.98 -2.65
N PHE A 40 -1.07 -5.08 -3.56
CA PHE A 40 -2.25 -4.26 -3.36
C PHE A 40 -3.27 -4.50 -4.45
N PHE A 41 -4.53 -4.49 -4.07
CA PHE A 41 -5.68 -4.59 -4.97
C PHE A 41 -6.50 -3.34 -4.81
N LEU A 42 -6.87 -2.71 -5.93
CA LEU A 42 -7.64 -1.47 -5.92
C LEU A 42 -8.96 -1.66 -6.67
N ARG A 43 -10.01 -1.07 -6.12
CA ARG A 43 -11.27 -0.87 -6.86
C ARG A 43 -11.41 0.62 -7.12
N VAL A 44 -11.72 0.97 -8.36
CA VAL A 44 -11.75 2.36 -8.81
C VAL A 44 -13.13 2.67 -9.37
N ARG A 45 -13.71 3.81 -8.99
CA ARG A 45 -14.97 4.31 -9.52
C ARG A 45 -14.82 5.81 -9.76
N ASP A 46 -15.20 6.25 -10.97
CA ASP A 46 -15.13 7.67 -11.34
C ASP A 46 -13.74 8.26 -11.11
N GLY A 47 -12.70 7.47 -11.39
CA GLY A 47 -11.32 7.91 -11.26
C GLY A 47 -10.78 7.93 -9.83
N ARG A 48 -11.57 7.49 -8.85
CA ARG A 48 -11.15 7.47 -7.44
C ARG A 48 -11.08 6.06 -6.90
N VAL A 49 -10.16 5.85 -5.96
CA VAL A 49 -10.02 4.58 -5.27
C VAL A 49 -11.15 4.45 -4.26
N THR A 50 -11.98 3.43 -4.41
CA THR A 50 -13.13 3.22 -3.52
C THR A 50 -12.90 2.08 -2.53
N GLU A 51 -12.02 1.16 -2.85
CA GLU A 51 -11.73 0.03 -1.97
C GLU A 51 -10.29 -0.42 -2.20
N VAL A 52 -9.65 -0.81 -1.12
CA VAL A 52 -8.25 -1.29 -1.14
C VAL A 52 -8.18 -2.57 -0.32
N ARG A 53 -7.41 -3.53 -0.81
CA ARG A 53 -7.03 -4.71 -0.03
C ARG A 53 -5.55 -4.95 -0.21
N SER A 54 -4.92 -5.57 0.76
CA SER A 54 -3.50 -5.88 0.65
C SER A 54 -3.15 -7.23 1.24
N GLN A 55 -2.13 -7.84 0.67
CA GLN A 55 -1.47 -9.02 1.21
C GLN A 55 0.00 -8.65 1.38
N THR A 56 0.54 -8.88 2.56
CA THR A 56 1.94 -8.57 2.86
C THR A 56 2.62 -9.77 3.47
N TYR A 57 3.87 -9.96 3.09
CA TYR A 57 4.75 -10.98 3.65
C TYR A 57 6.01 -10.27 4.10
N GLY A 58 6.43 -10.46 5.34
CA GLY A 58 7.61 -9.81 5.84
C GLY A 58 7.48 -9.40 7.30
N CYS A 59 8.19 -8.33 7.67
CA CYS A 59 8.24 -7.88 9.05
C CYS A 59 6.98 -7.11 9.48
N GLY A 60 6.81 -6.95 10.79
CA GLY A 60 5.70 -6.20 11.36
C GLY A 60 5.56 -4.79 10.80
N PRO A 61 6.66 -4.02 10.67
CA PRO A 61 6.58 -2.69 10.06
C PRO A 61 6.01 -2.68 8.65
N THR A 62 6.28 -3.71 7.82
CA THR A 62 5.71 -3.77 6.47
C THR A 62 4.20 -4.01 6.53
N ILE A 63 3.76 -4.89 7.40
CA ILE A 63 2.33 -5.14 7.61
C ILE A 63 1.62 -3.87 8.08
N ALA A 64 2.23 -3.17 9.05
CA ALA A 64 1.66 -1.93 9.58
C ALA A 64 1.63 -0.83 8.52
N ALA A 65 2.69 -0.70 7.73
CA ALA A 65 2.77 0.31 6.68
C ALA A 65 1.68 0.08 5.62
N ALA A 66 1.48 -1.18 5.21
CA ALA A 66 0.44 -1.52 4.25
C ALA A 66 -0.95 -1.18 4.79
N SER A 67 -1.21 -1.49 6.06
CA SER A 67 -2.48 -1.19 6.70
C SER A 67 -2.74 0.32 6.72
N ALA A 68 -1.77 1.10 7.18
CA ALA A 68 -1.92 2.56 7.26
C ALA A 68 -2.09 3.18 5.88
N ALA A 69 -1.29 2.76 4.91
CA ALA A 69 -1.38 3.26 3.54
C ALA A 69 -2.73 2.95 2.92
N SER A 70 -3.29 1.76 3.19
CA SER A 70 -4.59 1.37 2.64
C SER A 70 -5.69 2.35 3.06
N GLU A 71 -5.63 2.84 4.29
CA GLU A 71 -6.61 3.82 4.76
C GLU A 71 -6.40 5.20 4.14
N LYS A 72 -5.15 5.56 3.87
CA LYS A 72 -4.81 6.89 3.35
C LYS A 72 -5.18 7.07 1.87
N VAL A 73 -5.21 5.99 1.09
CA VAL A 73 -5.42 6.11 -0.35
C VAL A 73 -6.89 5.97 -0.76
N VAL A 74 -7.76 5.54 0.13
CA VAL A 74 -9.20 5.49 -0.16
C VAL A 74 -9.71 6.91 -0.42
N ASP A 75 -10.55 7.05 -1.44
CA ASP A 75 -11.16 8.32 -1.90
C ASP A 75 -10.19 9.27 -2.62
N ARG A 76 -8.94 8.87 -2.82
CA ARG A 76 -8.01 9.69 -3.59
C ARG A 76 -8.16 9.38 -5.09
N PRO A 77 -7.92 10.36 -5.95
CA PRO A 77 -7.82 10.09 -7.39
C PRO A 77 -6.74 9.06 -7.64
N VAL A 78 -7.05 8.03 -8.44
CA VAL A 78 -6.10 6.96 -8.71
C VAL A 78 -4.81 7.50 -9.35
N GLU A 79 -4.90 8.56 -10.15
CA GLU A 79 -3.74 9.17 -10.79
C GLU A 79 -2.73 9.72 -9.79
N GLU A 80 -3.19 10.20 -8.63
CA GLU A 80 -2.29 10.71 -7.60
C GLU A 80 -1.39 9.61 -7.03
N LEU A 81 -1.86 8.37 -7.05
CA LEU A 81 -1.06 7.27 -6.52
C LEU A 81 0.16 6.96 -7.38
N LEU A 82 0.18 7.42 -8.63
CA LEU A 82 1.36 7.24 -9.50
C LEU A 82 2.59 7.94 -8.94
N SER A 83 2.39 8.99 -8.16
CA SER A 83 3.49 9.75 -7.56
C SER A 83 3.55 9.60 -6.04
N LEU A 84 2.90 8.57 -5.50
CA LEU A 84 2.93 8.31 -4.06
C LEU A 84 4.38 8.06 -3.62
N LYS A 85 4.79 8.77 -2.57
CA LYS A 85 6.17 8.68 -2.07
C LYS A 85 6.24 7.81 -0.82
N ALA A 86 7.38 7.15 -0.64
CA ALA A 86 7.63 6.36 0.56
C ALA A 86 7.44 7.22 1.83
N GLN A 87 7.82 8.51 1.78
CA GLN A 87 7.66 9.39 2.93
C GLN A 87 6.21 9.50 3.38
N GLU A 88 5.25 9.53 2.45
CA GLU A 88 3.84 9.58 2.80
C GLU A 88 3.41 8.31 3.56
N VAL A 89 3.94 7.16 3.14
CA VAL A 89 3.65 5.89 3.81
C VAL A 89 4.26 5.89 5.21
N GLU A 90 5.50 6.34 5.33
CA GLU A 90 6.16 6.42 6.64
C GLU A 90 5.40 7.37 7.57
N ASP A 91 4.97 8.52 7.07
CA ASP A 91 4.21 9.48 7.86
C ASP A 91 2.90 8.88 8.36
N ALA A 92 2.29 7.99 7.58
CA ALA A 92 1.03 7.35 7.97
C ALA A 92 1.18 6.45 9.20
N VAL A 93 2.37 5.93 9.47
CA VAL A 93 2.67 5.16 10.68
C VAL A 93 3.45 5.99 11.71
N GLU A 94 3.61 7.28 11.46
CA GLU A 94 4.32 8.22 12.33
C GLU A 94 5.76 7.82 12.58
N GLY A 95 6.43 7.35 11.53
CA GLY A 95 7.83 7.03 11.56
C GLY A 95 8.11 5.53 11.58
N LEU A 96 9.19 5.14 10.93
CA LEU A 96 9.70 3.78 10.90
C LEU A 96 11.07 3.73 11.54
N PRO A 97 11.45 2.60 12.16
CA PRO A 97 12.83 2.42 12.63
C PRO A 97 13.81 2.54 11.47
N GLU A 98 15.02 3.00 11.76
CA GLU A 98 16.04 3.21 10.73
C GLU A 98 16.31 1.95 9.89
N ASP A 99 16.31 0.79 10.53
CA ASP A 99 16.57 -0.47 9.85
C ASP A 99 15.32 -1.08 9.20
N ARG A 100 14.21 -0.35 9.15
CA ARG A 100 12.95 -0.80 8.54
C ARG A 100 12.36 0.21 7.57
N LYS A 101 13.16 1.20 7.15
CA LYS A 101 12.69 2.24 6.20
C LYS A 101 12.24 1.65 4.87
N HIS A 102 12.81 0.51 4.46
CA HIS A 102 12.43 -0.16 3.23
C HIS A 102 10.94 -0.58 3.20
N ALA A 103 10.31 -0.72 4.37
CA ALA A 103 8.88 -1.07 4.42
C ALA A 103 8.04 -0.03 3.69
N ALA A 104 8.37 1.26 3.85
CA ALA A 104 7.66 2.33 3.16
C ALA A 104 7.89 2.28 1.65
N ASP A 105 9.12 1.96 1.22
CA ASP A 105 9.45 1.85 -0.21
C ASP A 105 8.64 0.75 -0.88
N VAL A 106 8.56 -0.42 -0.25
CA VAL A 106 7.86 -1.57 -0.80
C VAL A 106 6.36 -1.27 -0.92
N VAL A 107 5.77 -0.69 0.13
CA VAL A 107 4.35 -0.37 0.13
C VAL A 107 4.02 0.70 -0.91
N ALA A 108 4.80 1.78 -0.96
CA ALA A 108 4.58 2.83 -1.95
C ALA A 108 4.75 2.29 -3.38
N GLY A 109 5.76 1.45 -3.60
CA GLY A 109 6.01 0.84 -4.90
C GLY A 109 4.85 -0.04 -5.37
N ALA A 110 4.30 -0.85 -4.46
CA ALA A 110 3.16 -1.71 -4.79
C ALA A 110 1.90 -0.89 -5.11
N LEU A 111 1.66 0.19 -4.37
CA LEU A 111 0.52 1.07 -4.64
C LEU A 111 0.67 1.81 -5.97
N ARG A 112 1.87 2.31 -6.28
CA ARG A 112 2.12 2.93 -7.58
C ARG A 112 1.85 1.93 -8.71
N ALA A 113 2.32 0.70 -8.56
CA ALA A 113 2.11 -0.35 -9.57
C ALA A 113 0.62 -0.68 -9.72
N ALA A 114 -0.12 -0.76 -8.62
CA ALA A 114 -1.55 -1.04 -8.67
C ALA A 114 -2.32 0.08 -9.39
N ALA A 115 -1.96 1.32 -9.13
CA ALA A 115 -2.58 2.47 -9.79
C ALA A 115 -2.28 2.47 -11.29
N LEU A 116 -1.05 2.18 -11.66
CA LEU A 116 -0.67 2.10 -13.08
C LEU A 116 -1.46 1.00 -13.79
N ASP A 117 -1.58 -0.16 -13.17
CA ASP A 117 -2.36 -1.28 -13.72
C ASP A 117 -3.82 -0.89 -13.92
N ALA A 118 -4.42 -0.22 -12.93
CA ALA A 118 -5.81 0.22 -13.04
C ALA A 118 -6.02 1.20 -14.20
N LEU A 119 -5.09 2.13 -14.36
CA LEU A 119 -5.17 3.12 -15.44
C LEU A 119 -4.98 2.48 -16.81
N ARG A 120 -4.06 1.53 -16.92
CA ARG A 120 -3.82 0.81 -18.18
C ARG A 120 -5.03 -0.04 -18.58
N ARG A 121 -5.67 -0.68 -17.64
CA ARG A 121 -6.87 -1.48 -17.92
C ARG A 121 -8.03 -0.60 -18.40
N ARG A 122 -8.20 0.58 -17.80
CA ARG A 122 -9.21 1.55 -18.25
C ARG A 122 -8.99 1.94 -19.69
N GLU A 123 -7.77 2.24 -20.07
CA GLU A 123 -7.41 2.61 -21.45
C GLU A 123 -7.71 1.46 -22.41
N GLY A 124 -7.38 0.22 -21.99
CA GLY A 124 -7.64 -0.94 -22.83
C GLY A 124 -9.12 -1.24 -23.06
N GLU A 125 -9.98 -0.81 -22.12
CA GLU A 125 -11.41 -0.99 -22.23
C GLU A 125 -12.10 0.10 -23.07
N ALA A 126 -11.44 1.22 -23.24
CA ALA A 126 -11.95 2.31 -24.03
C ALA A 126 -11.75 2.01 -25.53
#